data_e7f9c7e6441e2d7a138565e4a020bc1b
#
_entry.id   e7f9c7e6441e2d7a138565e4a020bc1b
#
_cell.length_a   1.000
_cell.length_b   1.000
_cell.length_c   1.000
_cell.angle_alpha   90.00
_cell.angle_beta   90.00
_cell.angle_gamma   90.00
#
_symmetry.space_group_name_H-M   'P 1'
#
loop_
_entity.id
_entity.type
_entity.pdbx_description
1 polymer ?
#
loop_
_entity_poly.entity_id
_entity_poly.type
_entity_poly.pdbx_seq_one_letter_code
_entity_poly.pdbx_strand_id
1 'polypeptide(L)'
;MAEQGTAARLIEVAKAELGTIEGPKDNETKYGKFMKANFQPWCGSFVNWCASESGVKIPNTVYTPSGAQAFKKAGSWIDGDVADPEPGDIVYFDFPSDGVDRISHVGIVVKDNEDGTVWCIEGNTSSKKSGSQRNGGEVCKQLRAFKKNKAGVMISIVGFGRPKFKAAAPAAPVAAKCPTCGK
;
A
#
# COMPACT_ATOMS: atom_id res chain seq x y z
N MET A 1 15.44 11.60 -4.22
CA MET A 1 14.26 11.30 -3.37
C MET A 1 13.07 12.10 -3.86
N ALA A 2 11.89 11.48 -3.96
CA ALA A 2 10.68 12.17 -4.33
C ALA A 2 10.26 13.21 -3.27
N GLU A 3 9.47 14.23 -3.67
CA GLU A 3 9.04 15.31 -2.80
C GLU A 3 8.07 14.82 -1.71
N GLN A 4 8.21 15.37 -0.50
CA GLN A 4 7.32 15.07 0.64
C GLN A 4 5.86 15.42 0.36
N GLY A 5 4.96 14.53 0.78
CA GLY A 5 3.51 14.68 0.60
C GLY A 5 3.00 14.20 -0.76
N THR A 6 3.84 13.57 -1.60
CA THR A 6 3.46 13.02 -2.91
C THR A 6 3.26 11.51 -2.87
N ALA A 7 2.47 10.97 -3.81
CA ALA A 7 2.32 9.52 -3.99
C ALA A 7 3.67 8.84 -4.30
N ALA A 8 4.51 9.47 -5.11
CA ALA A 8 5.84 8.97 -5.43
C ALA A 8 6.71 8.80 -4.19
N ARG A 9 6.65 9.75 -3.23
CA ARG A 9 7.40 9.66 -1.98
C ARG A 9 6.86 8.54 -1.07
N LEU A 10 5.54 8.38 -0.98
CA LEU A 10 4.92 7.29 -0.22
C LEU A 10 5.39 5.93 -0.73
N ILE A 11 5.39 5.73 -2.05
CA ILE A 11 5.84 4.50 -2.69
C ILE A 11 7.35 4.29 -2.50
N GLU A 12 8.16 5.35 -2.58
CA GLU A 12 9.61 5.29 -2.35
C GLU A 12 9.91 4.82 -0.93
N VAL A 13 9.23 5.36 0.08
CA VAL A 13 9.35 4.95 1.48
C VAL A 13 8.96 3.47 1.64
N ALA A 14 7.81 3.07 1.09
CA ALA A 14 7.35 1.69 1.19
C ALA A 14 8.32 0.70 0.49
N LYS A 15 8.91 1.07 -0.65
CA LYS A 15 9.90 0.26 -1.37
C LYS A 15 11.19 0.07 -0.58
N ALA A 16 11.61 1.06 0.19
CA ALA A 16 12.80 0.97 1.01
C ALA A 16 12.68 -0.06 2.16
N GLU A 17 11.46 -0.44 2.50
CA GLU A 17 11.14 -1.40 3.57
C GLU A 17 11.00 -2.84 3.07
N LEU A 18 11.04 -3.09 1.76
CA LEU A 18 10.90 -4.45 1.20
C LEU A 18 11.93 -5.41 1.80
N GLY A 19 11.46 -6.59 2.21
CA GLY A 19 12.27 -7.62 2.87
C GLY A 19 12.45 -7.42 4.37
N THR A 20 11.86 -6.38 4.97
CA THR A 20 11.84 -6.24 6.42
C THR A 20 11.00 -7.37 7.01
N ILE A 21 11.58 -8.08 7.99
CA ILE A 21 10.93 -9.16 8.74
C ILE A 21 10.68 -8.66 10.15
N GLU A 22 9.57 -9.07 10.76
CA GLU A 22 9.28 -8.78 12.17
C GLU A 22 10.37 -9.34 13.10
N GLY A 23 10.46 -8.78 14.30
CA GLY A 23 11.47 -9.17 15.27
C GLY A 23 11.28 -10.59 15.82
N PRO A 24 12.14 -11.01 16.79
CA PRO A 24 12.12 -12.38 17.29
C PRO A 24 10.82 -12.75 18.00
N LYS A 25 10.04 -11.76 18.44
CA LYS A 25 8.70 -11.97 18.99
C LYS A 25 7.67 -11.70 17.90
N ASP A 26 6.62 -12.50 17.85
CA ASP A 26 5.51 -12.36 16.92
C ASP A 26 4.96 -10.92 16.92
N ASN A 27 4.79 -10.36 15.74
CA ASN A 27 4.32 -9.00 15.52
C ASN A 27 5.16 -7.88 16.19
N GLU A 28 6.43 -8.13 16.52
CA GLU A 28 7.33 -7.09 17.03
C GLU A 28 7.95 -6.29 15.89
N THR A 29 7.59 -5.02 15.73
CA THR A 29 8.09 -4.18 14.64
C THR A 29 8.31 -2.73 15.05
N LYS A 30 9.16 -2.00 14.30
CA LYS A 30 9.28 -0.54 14.44
C LYS A 30 7.95 0.17 14.10
N TYR A 31 7.16 -0.38 13.19
CA TYR A 31 5.87 0.18 12.78
C TYR A 31 4.84 0.06 13.90
N GLY A 32 4.76 -1.11 14.54
CA GLY A 32 3.90 -1.32 15.71
C GLY A 32 4.31 -0.43 16.88
N LYS A 33 5.63 -0.29 17.15
CA LYS A 33 6.16 0.63 18.16
C LYS A 33 5.76 2.08 17.87
N PHE A 34 5.91 2.53 16.62
CA PHE A 34 5.52 3.88 16.17
C PHE A 34 4.04 4.15 16.42
N MET A 35 3.16 3.22 16.07
CA MET A 35 1.70 3.35 16.23
C MET A 35 1.21 3.05 17.65
N LYS A 36 2.09 2.70 18.61
CA LYS A 36 1.75 2.23 19.97
C LYS A 36 0.83 1.00 19.95
N ALA A 37 1.01 0.14 18.94
CA ALA A 37 0.27 -1.10 18.69
C ALA A 37 1.23 -2.26 18.39
N ASN A 38 2.36 -2.33 19.14
CA ASN A 38 3.33 -3.40 18.97
C ASN A 38 2.75 -4.75 19.47
N PHE A 39 3.23 -5.84 18.93
CA PHE A 39 2.73 -7.20 19.18
C PHE A 39 1.28 -7.44 18.73
N GLN A 40 0.79 -6.61 17.79
CA GLN A 40 -0.48 -6.76 17.10
C GLN A 40 -0.23 -6.89 15.61
N PRO A 41 -1.18 -7.45 14.81
CA PRO A 41 -1.06 -7.45 13.35
C PRO A 41 -0.74 -6.05 12.83
N TRP A 42 0.36 -5.93 12.09
CA TRP A 42 1.00 -4.63 11.84
C TRP A 42 0.89 -4.10 10.40
N CYS A 43 0.02 -4.69 9.57
CA CYS A 43 -0.20 -4.19 8.21
C CYS A 43 -0.63 -2.72 8.20
N GLY A 44 -1.60 -2.35 9.04
CA GLY A 44 -2.05 -0.96 9.19
C GLY A 44 -0.99 -0.05 9.83
N SER A 45 -0.21 -0.56 10.78
CA SER A 45 0.89 0.16 11.39
C SER A 45 1.99 0.50 10.36
N PHE A 46 2.31 -0.44 9.47
CA PHE A 46 3.24 -0.24 8.34
C PHE A 46 2.77 0.88 7.42
N VAL A 47 1.51 0.84 6.99
CA VAL A 47 0.93 1.86 6.09
C VAL A 47 0.94 3.24 6.73
N ASN A 48 0.55 3.35 8.01
CA ASN A 48 0.58 4.63 8.73
C ASN A 48 2.01 5.15 8.92
N TRP A 49 2.98 4.28 9.19
CA TRP A 49 4.38 4.65 9.29
C TRP A 49 4.90 5.18 7.95
N CYS A 50 4.66 4.48 6.85
CA CYS A 50 5.05 4.93 5.50
C CYS A 50 4.44 6.30 5.16
N ALA A 51 3.16 6.51 5.50
CA ALA A 51 2.48 7.77 5.28
C ALA A 51 3.14 8.91 6.09
N SER A 52 3.47 8.67 7.36
CA SER A 52 4.18 9.63 8.21
C SER A 52 5.56 10.00 7.65
N GLU A 53 6.39 9.00 7.30
CA GLU A 53 7.74 9.20 6.76
C GLU A 53 7.74 9.91 5.38
N SER A 54 6.64 9.79 4.66
CA SER A 54 6.46 10.47 3.37
C SER A 54 5.75 11.82 3.45
N GLY A 55 5.33 12.25 4.64
CA GLY A 55 4.56 13.48 4.84
C GLY A 55 3.14 13.43 4.27
N VAL A 56 2.62 12.24 4.00
CA VAL A 56 1.24 12.02 3.50
C VAL A 56 0.30 11.83 4.68
N LYS A 57 -0.84 12.52 4.66
CA LYS A 57 -1.86 12.38 5.70
C LYS A 57 -2.89 11.33 5.31
N ILE A 58 -3.07 10.32 6.16
CA ILE A 58 -4.11 9.30 6.03
C ILE A 58 -4.83 9.09 7.37
N PRO A 59 -6.04 8.54 7.38
CA PRO A 59 -6.67 8.07 8.61
C PRO A 59 -5.83 6.97 9.29
N ASN A 60 -6.02 6.79 10.60
CA ASN A 60 -5.42 5.66 11.30
C ASN A 60 -6.01 4.34 10.76
N THR A 61 -5.16 3.48 10.19
CA THR A 61 -5.52 2.19 9.58
C THR A 61 -5.07 0.98 10.40
N VAL A 62 -4.59 1.16 11.62
CA VAL A 62 -4.16 0.06 12.50
C VAL A 62 -5.27 -0.98 12.65
N TYR A 63 -6.50 -0.52 12.91
CA TYR A 63 -7.69 -1.35 12.76
C TYR A 63 -8.29 -1.09 11.37
N THR A 64 -8.08 -2.01 10.46
CA THR A 64 -8.36 -1.85 9.03
C THR A 64 -9.80 -1.48 8.69
N PRO A 65 -10.88 -2.04 9.35
CA PRO A 65 -12.24 -1.61 9.10
C PRO A 65 -12.48 -0.13 9.43
N SER A 66 -11.90 0.37 10.53
CA SER A 66 -12.02 1.79 10.92
C SER A 66 -11.31 2.71 9.93
N GLY A 67 -10.15 2.31 9.43
CA GLY A 67 -9.42 3.04 8.39
C GLY A 67 -10.23 3.18 7.11
N ALA A 68 -10.80 2.07 6.60
CA ALA A 68 -11.69 2.07 5.44
C ALA A 68 -12.92 2.97 5.65
N GLN A 69 -13.55 2.86 6.82
CA GLN A 69 -14.72 3.68 7.16
C GLN A 69 -14.38 5.18 7.22
N ALA A 70 -13.16 5.54 7.67
CA ALA A 70 -12.73 6.92 7.71
C ALA A 70 -12.53 7.49 6.29
N PHE A 71 -11.98 6.73 5.35
CA PHE A 71 -11.92 7.12 3.93
C PHE A 71 -13.31 7.27 3.32
N LYS A 72 -14.26 6.37 3.63
CA LYS A 72 -15.66 6.47 3.21
C LYS A 72 -16.31 7.77 3.71
N LYS A 73 -16.16 8.07 4.99
CA LYS A 73 -16.68 9.32 5.60
C LYS A 73 -16.06 10.59 5.01
N ALA A 74 -14.80 10.51 4.60
CA ALA A 74 -14.10 11.63 3.97
C ALA A 74 -14.44 11.82 2.49
N GLY A 75 -15.27 10.94 1.89
CA GLY A 75 -15.60 10.97 0.46
C GLY A 75 -14.40 10.65 -0.45
N SER A 76 -13.41 9.93 0.07
CA SER A 76 -12.17 9.55 -0.65
C SER A 76 -11.98 8.03 -0.72
N TRP A 77 -13.07 7.29 -0.65
CA TRP A 77 -13.14 5.86 -0.87
C TRP A 77 -13.56 5.55 -2.31
N ILE A 78 -12.96 4.52 -2.90
CA ILE A 78 -13.26 3.98 -4.22
C ILE A 78 -13.56 2.49 -4.04
N ASP A 79 -14.77 2.05 -4.42
CA ASP A 79 -15.14 0.64 -4.32
C ASP A 79 -14.37 -0.22 -5.34
N GLY A 80 -14.01 -1.43 -4.93
CA GLY A 80 -13.25 -2.35 -5.77
C GLY A 80 -13.94 -2.73 -7.09
N ASP A 81 -15.27 -2.70 -7.12
CA ASP A 81 -16.07 -3.03 -8.31
C ASP A 81 -16.00 -1.96 -9.42
N VAL A 82 -15.78 -0.70 -9.01
CA VAL A 82 -15.74 0.46 -9.93
C VAL A 82 -14.36 1.10 -9.97
N ALA A 83 -13.35 0.40 -9.45
CA ALA A 83 -12.04 0.96 -9.20
C ALA A 83 -11.30 1.41 -10.45
N ASP A 84 -10.70 2.57 -10.32
CA ASP A 84 -9.62 3.11 -11.15
C ASP A 84 -8.46 3.44 -10.19
N PRO A 85 -7.69 2.42 -9.77
CA PRO A 85 -6.67 2.59 -8.73
C PRO A 85 -5.48 3.37 -9.25
N GLU A 86 -4.99 4.29 -8.42
CA GLU A 86 -3.81 5.07 -8.70
C GLU A 86 -2.63 4.67 -7.80
N PRO A 87 -1.37 4.81 -8.27
CA PRO A 87 -0.21 4.66 -7.41
C PRO A 87 -0.28 5.57 -6.18
N GLY A 88 -0.12 4.97 -5.00
CA GLY A 88 -0.23 5.65 -3.71
C GLY A 88 -1.59 5.47 -3.02
N ASP A 89 -2.61 4.95 -3.69
CA ASP A 89 -3.86 4.58 -3.02
C ASP A 89 -3.59 3.57 -1.90
N ILE A 90 -4.36 3.67 -0.82
CA ILE A 90 -4.35 2.73 0.29
C ILE A 90 -5.38 1.65 0.00
N VAL A 91 -4.92 0.43 -0.27
CA VAL A 91 -5.76 -0.69 -0.68
C VAL A 91 -6.17 -1.55 0.51
N TYR A 92 -7.44 -1.93 0.57
CA TYR A 92 -8.04 -2.72 1.64
C TYR A 92 -8.51 -4.07 1.13
N PHE A 93 -8.25 -5.11 1.93
CA PHE A 93 -8.49 -6.50 1.55
C PHE A 93 -9.42 -7.21 2.52
N ASP A 94 -10.23 -8.10 1.95
CA ASP A 94 -10.91 -9.19 2.61
C ASP A 94 -10.50 -10.49 1.92
N PHE A 95 -9.80 -11.36 2.62
CA PHE A 95 -9.32 -12.60 2.04
C PHE A 95 -10.35 -13.71 2.28
N PRO A 96 -10.94 -14.32 1.23
CA PRO A 96 -12.01 -15.30 1.39
C PRO A 96 -11.65 -16.54 2.22
N SER A 97 -10.35 -16.78 2.43
CA SER A 97 -9.85 -17.99 3.11
C SER A 97 -9.18 -17.73 4.46
N ASP A 98 -9.25 -16.51 5.00
CA ASP A 98 -8.56 -16.19 6.26
C ASP A 98 -9.41 -16.41 7.51
N GLY A 99 -10.67 -16.87 7.35
CA GLY A 99 -11.60 -17.13 8.45
C GLY A 99 -12.16 -15.86 9.11
N VAL A 100 -12.01 -14.71 8.47
CA VAL A 100 -12.45 -13.41 8.99
C VAL A 100 -13.37 -12.75 7.97
N ASP A 101 -14.67 -12.66 8.28
CA ASP A 101 -15.67 -12.02 7.41
C ASP A 101 -15.70 -10.49 7.61
N ARG A 102 -14.62 -9.84 7.20
CA ARG A 102 -14.47 -8.37 7.20
C ARG A 102 -13.14 -7.97 6.57
N ILE A 103 -12.98 -6.69 6.23
CA ILE A 103 -11.66 -6.12 5.88
C ILE A 103 -10.64 -6.48 6.97
N SER A 104 -9.64 -7.28 6.61
CA SER A 104 -8.65 -7.87 7.53
C SER A 104 -7.21 -7.42 7.24
N HIS A 105 -6.97 -6.77 6.09
CA HIS A 105 -5.62 -6.39 5.66
C HIS A 105 -5.61 -5.08 4.88
N VAL A 106 -4.41 -4.46 4.76
CA VAL A 106 -4.22 -3.17 4.08
C VAL A 106 -2.80 -3.08 3.50
N GLY A 107 -2.67 -2.38 2.37
CA GLY A 107 -1.40 -2.13 1.70
C GLY A 107 -1.38 -0.80 0.96
N ILE A 108 -0.32 -0.58 0.16
CA ILE A 108 -0.11 0.61 -0.66
C ILE A 108 -0.01 0.19 -2.13
N VAL A 109 -0.84 0.77 -3.00
CA VAL A 109 -0.77 0.53 -4.45
C VAL A 109 0.51 1.12 -5.03
N VAL A 110 1.23 0.33 -5.81
CA VAL A 110 2.45 0.75 -6.51
C VAL A 110 2.18 0.98 -7.99
N LYS A 111 1.32 0.14 -8.58
CA LYS A 111 1.02 0.17 -10.02
C LYS A 111 -0.32 -0.51 -10.29
N ASP A 112 -1.17 0.10 -11.09
CA ASP A 112 -2.25 -0.57 -11.79
C ASP A 112 -1.71 -1.26 -13.06
N ASN A 113 -2.14 -2.49 -13.30
CA ASN A 113 -1.78 -3.25 -14.51
C ASN A 113 -2.84 -3.12 -15.61
N GLU A 114 -3.93 -2.38 -15.39
CA GLU A 114 -5.04 -2.14 -16.36
C GLU A 114 -5.76 -3.43 -16.79
N ASP A 115 -5.57 -4.53 -16.04
CA ASP A 115 -6.16 -5.86 -16.30
C ASP A 115 -7.03 -6.37 -15.15
N GLY A 116 -7.35 -5.50 -14.18
CA GLY A 116 -8.07 -5.83 -12.96
C GLY A 116 -7.15 -6.28 -11.83
N THR A 117 -5.83 -6.13 -11.98
CA THR A 117 -4.85 -6.40 -10.95
C THR A 117 -4.00 -5.19 -10.64
N VAL A 118 -3.46 -5.13 -9.43
CA VAL A 118 -2.53 -4.10 -8.98
C VAL A 118 -1.32 -4.73 -8.30
N TRP A 119 -0.16 -4.10 -8.43
CA TRP A 119 0.97 -4.36 -7.57
C TRP A 119 0.86 -3.51 -6.31
N CYS A 120 0.95 -4.18 -5.15
CA CYS A 120 0.91 -3.54 -3.83
C CYS A 120 2.21 -3.80 -3.07
N ILE A 121 2.54 -2.93 -2.10
CA ILE A 121 3.50 -3.22 -1.03
C ILE A 121 2.70 -3.32 0.26
N GLU A 122 2.90 -4.41 0.98
CA GLU A 122 2.14 -4.79 2.15
C GLU A 122 3.08 -5.17 3.29
N GLY A 123 2.76 -4.73 4.51
CA GLY A 123 3.41 -5.21 5.72
C GLY A 123 2.62 -6.36 6.33
N ASN A 124 3.27 -7.19 7.13
CA ASN A 124 2.68 -8.34 7.80
C ASN A 124 2.03 -9.36 6.84
N THR A 125 2.62 -9.56 5.70
CA THR A 125 2.20 -10.56 4.71
C THR A 125 3.34 -11.54 4.46
N SER A 126 3.17 -12.50 3.56
CA SER A 126 4.21 -13.48 3.23
C SER A 126 4.51 -13.51 1.75
N SER A 127 5.78 -13.50 1.39
CA SER A 127 6.27 -13.73 0.03
C SER A 127 6.01 -15.16 -0.46
N LYS A 128 5.83 -16.12 0.47
CA LYS A 128 5.53 -17.53 0.18
C LYS A 128 4.04 -17.71 -0.08
N LYS A 129 3.67 -18.40 -1.17
CA LYS A 129 2.26 -18.70 -1.51
C LYS A 129 1.53 -19.49 -0.40
N SER A 130 2.23 -20.33 0.34
CA SER A 130 1.69 -21.10 1.47
C SER A 130 1.67 -20.32 2.79
N GLY A 131 2.26 -19.13 2.83
CA GLY A 131 2.31 -18.29 4.02
C GLY A 131 1.03 -17.48 4.23
N SER A 132 0.83 -17.01 5.45
CA SER A 132 -0.31 -16.14 5.76
C SER A 132 -0.21 -14.84 4.99
N GLN A 133 -1.29 -14.46 4.31
CA GLN A 133 -1.36 -13.19 3.60
C GLN A 133 -1.80 -12.04 4.52
N ARG A 134 -2.29 -12.35 5.71
CA ARG A 134 -2.80 -11.41 6.71
C ARG A 134 -1.88 -11.26 7.93
N ASN A 135 -1.09 -12.29 8.24
CA ASN A 135 -0.15 -12.31 9.38
C ASN A 135 1.08 -13.13 9.00
N GLY A 136 1.84 -12.65 8.02
CA GLY A 136 2.98 -13.36 7.44
C GLY A 136 4.35 -12.85 7.88
N GLY A 137 4.39 -11.78 8.68
CA GLY A 137 5.61 -11.29 9.34
C GLY A 137 6.61 -10.56 8.44
N GLU A 138 6.27 -10.24 7.18
CA GLU A 138 7.21 -9.67 6.20
C GLU A 138 6.61 -8.45 5.49
N VAL A 139 7.48 -7.53 5.03
CA VAL A 139 7.14 -6.50 4.05
C VAL A 139 7.46 -7.01 2.66
N CYS A 140 6.46 -7.23 1.83
CA CYS A 140 6.69 -7.67 0.46
C CYS A 140 5.77 -7.04 -0.59
N LYS A 141 6.19 -7.18 -1.85
CA LYS A 141 5.42 -6.77 -3.02
C LYS A 141 4.50 -7.93 -3.43
N GLN A 142 3.20 -7.65 -3.57
CA GLN A 142 2.18 -8.63 -3.91
C GLN A 142 1.37 -8.21 -5.14
N LEU A 143 0.96 -9.19 -5.94
CA LEU A 143 -0.02 -8.99 -7.00
C LEU A 143 -1.41 -9.29 -6.44
N ARG A 144 -2.34 -8.33 -6.54
CA ARG A 144 -3.70 -8.42 -6.00
C ARG A 144 -4.73 -8.10 -7.08
N ALA A 145 -5.95 -8.63 -6.91
CA ALA A 145 -7.05 -8.41 -7.86
C ALA A 145 -8.24 -7.72 -7.19
N PHE A 146 -8.87 -6.78 -7.90
CA PHE A 146 -10.06 -6.04 -7.45
C PHE A 146 -11.31 -6.30 -8.30
N LYS A 147 -11.18 -7.00 -9.42
CA LYS A 147 -12.28 -7.46 -10.27
C LYS A 147 -11.84 -8.70 -11.02
N LYS A 148 -12.78 -9.37 -11.72
CA LYS A 148 -12.44 -10.53 -12.56
C LYS A 148 -11.34 -10.12 -13.55
N ASN A 149 -10.22 -10.81 -13.50
CA ASN A 149 -9.03 -10.52 -14.28
C ASN A 149 -8.64 -11.71 -15.15
N LYS A 150 -7.90 -11.44 -16.24
CA LYS A 150 -7.45 -12.49 -17.18
C LYS A 150 -6.36 -13.40 -16.60
N ALA A 151 -5.65 -12.93 -15.58
CA ALA A 151 -4.58 -13.70 -14.93
C ALA A 151 -5.10 -14.74 -13.92
N GLY A 152 -6.40 -14.79 -13.64
CA GLY A 152 -6.99 -15.73 -12.68
C GLY A 152 -6.56 -15.49 -11.22
N VAL A 153 -6.07 -14.32 -10.89
CA VAL A 153 -5.72 -13.94 -9.52
C VAL A 153 -7.00 -13.88 -8.69
N MET A 154 -6.96 -14.43 -7.48
CA MET A 154 -8.08 -14.40 -6.54
C MET A 154 -8.45 -12.96 -6.18
N ILE A 155 -9.73 -12.60 -6.33
CA ILE A 155 -10.24 -11.30 -5.92
C ILE A 155 -10.22 -11.22 -4.41
N SER A 156 -9.56 -10.21 -3.88
CA SER A 156 -9.44 -9.96 -2.43
C SER A 156 -9.55 -8.47 -2.07
N ILE A 157 -9.55 -7.58 -3.06
CA ILE A 157 -9.63 -6.14 -2.84
C ILE A 157 -11.10 -5.74 -2.69
N VAL A 158 -11.42 -5.07 -1.57
CA VAL A 158 -12.72 -4.49 -1.27
C VAL A 158 -12.83 -3.07 -1.81
N GLY A 159 -11.75 -2.31 -1.76
CA GLY A 159 -11.70 -0.94 -2.25
C GLY A 159 -10.42 -0.22 -1.86
N PHE A 160 -10.39 1.06 -2.17
CA PHE A 160 -9.23 1.92 -2.03
C PHE A 160 -9.58 3.21 -1.31
N GLY A 161 -8.72 3.64 -0.40
CA GLY A 161 -8.74 5.00 0.14
C GLY A 161 -7.73 5.87 -0.59
N ARG A 162 -8.17 6.97 -1.20
CA ARG A 162 -7.28 7.89 -1.92
C ARG A 162 -6.85 9.05 -1.04
N PRO A 163 -5.55 9.13 -0.63
CA PRO A 163 -5.03 10.28 0.11
C PRO A 163 -5.05 11.55 -0.75
N LYS A 164 -5.09 12.70 -0.09
CA LYS A 164 -4.83 13.98 -0.76
C LYS A 164 -3.32 14.19 -0.86
N PHE A 165 -2.77 13.95 -2.02
CA PHE A 165 -1.37 14.20 -2.32
C PHE A 165 -1.12 15.66 -2.70
N LYS A 166 0.11 16.14 -2.46
CA LYS A 166 0.62 17.33 -3.15
C LYS A 166 0.79 17.01 -4.63
N ALA A 167 0.49 17.99 -5.49
CA ALA A 167 0.84 17.86 -6.90
C ALA A 167 2.35 17.63 -7.03
N ALA A 168 2.75 16.66 -7.87
CA ALA A 168 4.16 16.47 -8.17
C ALA A 168 4.70 17.75 -8.84
N ALA A 169 5.87 18.20 -8.43
CA ALA A 169 6.55 19.29 -9.16
C ALA A 169 6.73 18.85 -10.64
N PRO A 170 6.52 19.75 -11.61
CA PRO A 170 6.77 19.42 -13.00
C PRO A 170 8.20 18.92 -13.14
N ALA A 171 8.37 17.81 -13.86
CA ALA A 171 9.69 17.26 -14.14
C ALA A 171 10.56 18.36 -14.75
N ALA A 172 11.76 18.57 -14.16
CA ALA A 172 12.70 19.53 -14.74
C ALA A 172 12.89 19.19 -16.22
N PRO A 173 12.87 20.19 -17.13
CA PRO A 173 13.05 19.93 -18.54
C PRO A 173 14.35 19.14 -18.74
N VAL A 174 14.22 17.99 -19.39
CA VAL A 174 15.38 17.20 -19.79
C VAL A 174 16.25 18.13 -20.61
N ALA A 175 17.46 18.46 -20.10
CA ALA A 175 18.39 19.32 -20.82
C ALA A 175 18.56 18.73 -22.23
N ALA A 176 18.10 19.49 -23.23
CA ALA A 176 18.24 19.10 -24.61
C ALA A 176 19.74 18.84 -24.86
N LYS A 177 20.10 17.63 -25.27
CA LYS A 177 21.45 17.32 -25.71
C LYS A 177 21.82 18.34 -26.77
N CYS A 178 22.81 19.15 -26.47
CA CYS A 178 23.35 20.12 -27.44
C CYS A 178 23.70 19.38 -28.74
N PRO A 179 23.14 19.76 -29.91
CA PRO A 179 23.41 19.06 -31.17
C PRO A 179 24.82 19.37 -31.77
N THR A 180 25.65 20.10 -31.06
CA THR A 180 26.94 20.54 -31.60
C THR A 180 28.11 20.20 -30.66
N CYS A 181 28.52 18.95 -30.64
CA CYS A 181 29.88 18.54 -30.32
C CYS A 181 30.20 17.28 -31.14
N GLY A 182 30.15 17.41 -32.45
CA GLY A 182 30.85 16.55 -33.36
C GLY A 182 32.22 17.20 -33.66
N LYS A 183 33.26 16.72 -33.00
CA LYS A 183 34.66 16.60 -33.49
C LYS A 183 35.33 15.57 -32.64
#